data_1ba81a6433d1d0f0a3b54c4c2891ab57
#
_entry.id   1ba81a6433d1d0f0a3b54c4c2891ab57
#
_cell.length_a   1.000
_cell.length_b   1.000
_cell.length_c   1.000
_cell.angle_alpha   90.00
_cell.angle_beta   90.00
_cell.angle_gamma   90.00
#
_symmetry.space_group_name_H-M   'P 1'
#
loop_
_entity.id
_entity.type
_entity.pdbx_description
1 polymer ?
#
loop_
_entity_poly.entity_id
_entity_poly.type
_entity_poly.pdbx_seq_one_letter_code
_entity_poly.pdbx_strand_id
1 'polypeptide(L)'
;MVLRKEKLQELINNELVTLPWYVEEYYYAKLSVPYSLATLYEYLKEYRRFFNWLLSEAIVKEEKISLVPLSALENLKKEDVELFKSSLLSRQKLNSSDTNEALSYNTVKRTMASLSSLFNYLTTETEKEDGNSYFDRNVMLKVKSVKINETFSSRAAAIKEKLFLGDESMGYLNFIEYDYPKSISLKQLPYYKKSLERDLAINALILGTGLRVSEAANININDLNLATNTVSVIRKGGKKDSVIIAPFAMVYLDNYLTVRTQRYAPEKNEKALFLTTYKKTAKRIETDTIEKMVAKYSTKFKTRVTPHKLRHTLATKLYQVTKNQMTVSNQLGQSSLSATALYIHIIDDEQRDSMNSIE
;
A
#
# COMPACT_ATOMS: atom_id res chain seq x y z
N MET A 1 2.05 14.71 -8.45
CA MET A 1 3.10 14.29 -7.51
C MET A 1 3.53 15.42 -6.58
N VAL A 2 3.80 16.62 -7.07
CA VAL A 2 4.21 17.81 -6.27
C VAL A 2 3.13 18.18 -5.24
N LEU A 3 1.88 18.38 -5.66
CA LEU A 3 0.77 18.75 -4.76
C LEU A 3 0.50 17.74 -3.63
N ARG A 4 0.70 16.43 -3.90
CA ARG A 4 0.54 15.40 -2.85
C ARG A 4 1.71 15.41 -1.87
N LYS A 5 2.92 15.69 -2.34
CA LYS A 5 4.11 15.80 -1.49
C LYS A 5 4.00 17.04 -0.59
N GLU A 6 3.59 18.18 -1.14
CA GLU A 6 3.35 19.41 -0.39
C GLU A 6 2.27 19.25 0.68
N LYS A 7 1.11 18.68 0.31
CA LYS A 7 0.04 18.41 1.27
C LYS A 7 0.46 17.44 2.37
N LEU A 8 1.25 16.42 2.01
CA LEU A 8 1.77 15.47 3.01
C LEU A 8 2.78 16.14 3.93
N GLN A 9 3.61 17.04 3.42
CA GLN A 9 4.54 17.84 4.23
C GLN A 9 3.80 18.79 5.17
N GLU A 10 2.72 19.42 4.72
CA GLU A 10 1.85 20.23 5.56
C GLU A 10 1.24 19.41 6.71
N LEU A 11 0.74 18.22 6.42
CA LEU A 11 0.21 17.30 7.44
C LEU A 11 1.29 16.86 8.44
N ILE A 12 2.51 16.60 7.97
CA ILE A 12 3.65 16.26 8.81
C ILE A 12 4.00 17.43 9.73
N ASN A 13 4.09 18.65 9.20
CA ASN A 13 4.39 19.84 9.99
C ASN A 13 3.34 20.06 11.08
N ASN A 14 2.06 19.85 10.78
CA ASN A 14 0.98 19.95 11.77
C ASN A 14 1.09 18.88 12.88
N GLU A 15 1.55 17.67 12.56
CA GLU A 15 1.79 16.64 13.58
C GLU A 15 3.00 17.00 14.46
N LEU A 16 4.11 17.44 13.86
CA LEU A 16 5.36 17.77 14.58
C LEU A 16 5.15 18.84 15.64
N VAL A 17 4.39 19.89 15.34
CA VAL A 17 4.07 20.97 16.32
C VAL A 17 3.40 20.43 17.59
N THR A 18 2.71 19.30 17.50
CA THR A 18 2.00 18.69 18.65
C THR A 18 2.86 17.70 19.43
N LEU A 19 3.99 17.26 18.88
CA LEU A 19 4.82 16.20 19.43
C LEU A 19 6.04 16.75 20.19
N PRO A 20 6.68 15.98 21.09
CA PRO A 20 7.90 16.37 21.77
C PRO A 20 9.05 16.63 20.81
N TRP A 21 9.97 17.54 21.18
CA TRP A 21 11.10 17.98 20.37
C TRP A 21 11.98 16.83 19.84
N TYR A 22 12.20 15.79 20.62
CA TYR A 22 13.02 14.65 20.22
C TYR A 22 12.34 13.77 19.14
N VAL A 23 11.03 13.91 18.96
CA VAL A 23 10.31 13.28 17.82
C VAL A 23 10.52 14.07 16.54
N GLU A 24 10.61 15.40 16.64
CA GLU A 24 10.98 16.25 15.51
C GLU A 24 12.41 15.95 15.06
N GLU A 25 13.33 15.80 16.01
CA GLU A 25 14.71 15.40 15.74
C GLU A 25 14.79 14.03 15.06
N TYR A 26 14.06 13.04 15.58
CA TYR A 26 13.88 11.74 14.92
C TYR A 26 13.40 11.89 13.47
N TYR A 27 12.40 12.74 13.23
CA TYR A 27 11.86 12.95 11.88
C TYR A 27 12.95 13.45 10.93
N TYR A 28 13.72 14.46 11.30
CA TYR A 28 14.78 14.99 10.46
C TYR A 28 15.91 13.98 10.25
N ALA A 29 16.29 13.22 11.27
CA ALA A 29 17.27 12.15 11.13
C ALA A 29 16.80 11.08 10.13
N LYS A 30 15.52 10.65 10.20
CA LYS A 30 14.96 9.65 9.27
C LYS A 30 14.64 10.20 7.89
N LEU A 31 14.56 11.50 7.71
CA LEU A 31 14.43 12.13 6.40
C LEU A 31 15.72 12.02 5.57
N SER A 32 16.89 11.96 6.23
CA SER A 32 18.21 11.79 5.58
C SER A 32 18.47 10.36 5.08
N VAL A 33 17.70 9.38 5.53
CA VAL A 33 17.75 7.99 5.07
C VAL A 33 16.49 7.67 4.23
N PRO A 34 16.43 6.57 3.44
CA PRO A 34 15.38 6.35 2.44
C PRO A 34 14.00 6.01 3.03
N TYR A 35 13.57 6.72 4.07
CA TYR A 35 12.17 6.66 4.52
C TYR A 35 11.27 7.48 3.61
N SER A 36 10.09 6.92 3.28
CA SER A 36 9.09 7.71 2.56
C SER A 36 8.38 8.69 3.50
N LEU A 37 8.05 9.90 3.02
CA LEU A 37 7.24 10.86 3.78
C LEU A 37 5.94 10.25 4.29
N ALA A 38 5.32 9.35 3.51
CA ALA A 38 4.11 8.64 3.93
C ALA A 38 4.37 7.71 5.13
N THR A 39 5.52 7.02 5.17
CA THR A 39 5.90 6.18 6.31
C THR A 39 6.14 7.04 7.55
N LEU A 40 6.87 8.15 7.41
CA LEU A 40 7.13 9.07 8.52
C LEU A 40 5.84 9.67 9.06
N TYR A 41 4.93 10.12 8.19
CA TYR A 41 3.62 10.62 8.61
C TYR A 41 2.81 9.58 9.39
N GLU A 42 2.78 8.32 8.93
CA GLU A 42 2.12 7.25 9.68
C GLU A 42 2.77 7.03 11.04
N TYR A 43 4.11 7.08 11.14
CA TYR A 43 4.84 6.95 12.41
C TYR A 43 4.51 8.09 13.37
N LEU A 44 4.50 9.34 12.90
CA LEU A 44 4.14 10.49 13.73
C LEU A 44 2.73 10.37 14.33
N LYS A 45 1.76 9.87 13.56
CA LYS A 45 0.41 9.59 14.08
C LYS A 45 0.40 8.50 15.16
N GLU A 46 1.24 7.48 15.02
CA GLU A 46 1.37 6.44 16.02
C GLU A 46 2.06 6.98 17.30
N TYR A 47 3.04 7.89 17.17
CA TYR A 47 3.66 8.57 18.30
C TYR A 47 2.65 9.45 19.02
N ARG A 48 1.89 10.27 18.31
CA ARG A 48 0.80 11.07 18.91
C ARG A 48 -0.19 10.19 19.66
N ARG A 49 -0.54 9.03 19.14
CA ARG A 49 -1.42 8.07 19.82
C ARG A 49 -0.79 7.56 21.11
N PHE A 50 0.46 7.20 21.08
CA PHE A 50 1.20 6.70 22.23
C PHE A 50 1.34 7.77 23.33
N PHE A 51 1.75 8.98 22.99
CA PHE A 51 1.87 10.06 23.96
C PHE A 51 0.52 10.47 24.58
N ASN A 52 -0.55 10.51 23.79
CA ASN A 52 -1.89 10.73 24.34
C ASN A 52 -2.30 9.63 25.31
N TRP A 53 -1.93 8.39 25.04
CA TRP A 53 -2.18 7.28 25.95
C TRP A 53 -1.38 7.42 27.25
N LEU A 54 -0.10 7.82 27.20
CA LEU A 54 0.70 8.08 28.39
C LEU A 54 0.06 9.13 29.31
N LEU A 55 -0.53 10.18 28.72
CA LEU A 55 -1.26 11.21 29.49
C LEU A 55 -2.57 10.64 30.05
N SER A 56 -3.35 9.92 29.25
CA SER A 56 -4.65 9.39 29.67
C SER A 56 -4.57 8.37 30.81
N GLU A 57 -3.48 7.60 30.84
CA GLU A 57 -3.20 6.63 31.91
C GLU A 57 -2.42 7.23 33.09
N ALA A 58 -2.20 8.56 33.08
CA ALA A 58 -1.43 9.28 34.11
C ALA A 58 -0.01 8.72 34.34
N ILE A 59 0.60 8.10 33.33
CA ILE A 59 2.00 7.64 33.35
C ILE A 59 2.94 8.84 33.34
N VAL A 60 2.53 9.89 32.65
CA VAL A 60 3.17 11.22 32.65
C VAL A 60 2.18 12.25 33.18
N LYS A 61 2.72 13.35 33.77
CA LYS A 61 1.92 14.36 34.48
C LYS A 61 1.72 15.65 33.69
N GLU A 62 2.30 15.72 32.50
CA GLU A 62 2.26 16.91 31.64
C GLU A 62 0.84 17.14 31.10
N GLU A 63 0.49 18.41 30.88
CA GLU A 63 -0.81 18.80 30.34
C GLU A 63 -0.93 18.55 28.83
N LYS A 64 0.21 18.54 28.12
CA LYS A 64 0.28 18.39 26.65
C LYS A 64 1.35 17.39 26.27
N ILE A 65 1.10 16.66 25.20
CA ILE A 65 2.06 15.66 24.68
C ILE A 65 3.38 16.30 24.24
N SER A 66 3.37 17.55 23.73
CA SER A 66 4.58 18.28 23.34
C SER A 66 5.53 18.59 24.51
N LEU A 67 5.05 18.52 25.73
CA LEU A 67 5.83 18.79 26.95
C LEU A 67 6.37 17.51 27.61
N VAL A 68 6.05 16.34 27.09
CA VAL A 68 6.54 15.06 27.65
C VAL A 68 8.06 15.03 27.59
N PRO A 69 8.75 14.98 28.74
CA PRO A 69 10.21 15.06 28.78
C PRO A 69 10.82 13.72 28.31
N LEU A 70 12.04 13.80 27.80
CA LEU A 70 12.79 12.62 27.35
C LEU A 70 12.94 11.58 28.47
N SER A 71 13.14 12.02 29.72
CA SER A 71 13.23 11.17 30.91
C SER A 71 11.98 10.32 31.16
N ALA A 72 10.82 10.73 30.69
CA ALA A 72 9.61 9.91 30.79
C ALA A 72 9.72 8.63 29.94
N LEU A 73 10.34 8.71 28.76
CA LEU A 73 10.60 7.53 27.92
C LEU A 73 11.75 6.68 28.47
N GLU A 74 12.78 7.30 29.01
CA GLU A 74 13.91 6.62 29.66
C GLU A 74 13.43 5.73 30.84
N ASN A 75 12.53 6.29 31.67
CA ASN A 75 12.01 5.64 32.87
C ASN A 75 10.80 4.72 32.59
N LEU A 76 10.31 4.65 31.36
CA LEU A 76 9.14 3.87 30.98
C LEU A 76 9.35 2.38 31.32
N LYS A 77 8.41 1.77 32.01
CA LYS A 77 8.49 0.36 32.40
C LYS A 77 8.00 -0.53 31.26
N LYS A 78 8.47 -1.79 31.26
CA LYS A 78 8.00 -2.82 30.32
C LYS A 78 6.49 -3.02 30.45
N GLU A 79 6.00 -3.00 31.67
CA GLU A 79 4.58 -3.18 32.01
C GLU A 79 3.72 -2.10 31.36
N ASP A 80 4.17 -0.84 31.32
CA ASP A 80 3.46 0.27 30.69
C ASP A 80 3.33 0.05 29.18
N VAL A 81 4.40 -0.42 28.53
CA VAL A 81 4.38 -0.71 27.08
C VAL A 81 3.50 -1.94 26.78
N GLU A 82 3.49 -2.94 27.67
CA GLU A 82 2.58 -4.10 27.53
C GLU A 82 1.12 -3.70 27.75
N LEU A 83 0.82 -2.78 28.67
CA LEU A 83 -0.52 -2.19 28.84
C LEU A 83 -0.95 -1.41 27.60
N PHE A 84 -0.06 -0.58 27.03
CA PHE A 84 -0.36 0.10 25.79
C PHE A 84 -0.68 -0.88 24.66
N LYS A 85 0.13 -1.92 24.49
CA LYS A 85 -0.13 -2.98 23.50
C LYS A 85 -1.48 -3.67 23.73
N SER A 86 -1.82 -3.95 24.97
CA SER A 86 -3.10 -4.56 25.37
C SER A 86 -4.27 -3.61 25.08
N SER A 87 -4.12 -2.31 25.36
CA SER A 87 -5.15 -1.29 25.05
C SER A 87 -5.40 -1.19 23.53
N LEU A 88 -4.36 -1.37 22.70
CA LEU A 88 -4.52 -1.41 21.24
C LEU A 88 -5.27 -2.67 20.77
N LEU A 89 -5.04 -3.82 21.41
CA LEU A 89 -5.70 -5.09 21.08
C LEU A 89 -7.19 -5.09 21.49
N SER A 90 -7.53 -4.42 22.60
CA SER A 90 -8.92 -4.28 23.08
C SER A 90 -9.68 -3.14 22.41
N ARG A 91 -9.00 -2.24 21.70
CA ARG A 91 -9.60 -1.07 21.06
C ARG A 91 -10.48 -1.44 19.89
N GLN A 92 -11.74 -1.04 19.95
CA GLN A 92 -12.67 -1.15 18.83
C GLN A 92 -12.35 -0.15 17.72
N LYS A 93 -12.52 -0.54 16.46
CA LYS A 93 -12.43 0.40 15.33
C LYS A 93 -13.57 1.42 15.43
N LEU A 94 -13.21 2.69 15.53
CA LEU A 94 -14.13 3.82 15.38
C LEU A 94 -14.49 3.99 13.88
N ASN A 95 -15.28 3.09 13.33
CA ASN A 95 -15.82 3.26 11.98
C ASN A 95 -17.33 3.18 11.99
N SER A 96 -17.93 4.04 11.19
CA SER A 96 -19.31 4.38 10.99
C SER A 96 -20.26 3.26 10.49
N SER A 97 -19.95 2.01 10.73
CA SER A 97 -20.84 0.88 10.49
C SER A 97 -20.72 -0.10 11.65
N ASP A 98 -21.83 -0.42 12.26
CA ASP A 98 -22.14 -1.27 13.42
C ASP A 98 -21.35 -2.56 13.70
N THR A 99 -20.09 -2.66 13.33
CA THR A 99 -19.24 -3.79 13.66
C THR A 99 -18.20 -3.40 14.70
N ASN A 100 -18.36 -3.88 15.92
CA ASN A 100 -17.41 -3.83 17.03
C ASN A 100 -16.14 -4.68 16.71
N GLU A 101 -15.42 -4.36 15.63
CA GLU A 101 -14.21 -5.08 15.27
C GLU A 101 -12.99 -4.49 16.00
N ALA A 102 -12.25 -5.34 16.71
CA ALA A 102 -10.94 -4.99 17.28
C ALA A 102 -9.93 -4.59 16.20
N LEU A 103 -8.89 -3.83 16.59
CA LEU A 103 -7.77 -3.53 15.68
C LEU A 103 -7.10 -4.84 15.24
N SER A 104 -6.76 -4.94 13.96
CA SER A 104 -6.06 -6.12 13.46
C SER A 104 -4.67 -6.25 14.10
N TYR A 105 -4.23 -7.47 14.32
CA TYR A 105 -2.87 -7.75 14.81
C TYR A 105 -1.78 -7.08 13.96
N ASN A 106 -1.98 -6.96 12.65
CA ASN A 106 -1.06 -6.25 11.76
C ASN A 106 -0.99 -4.75 12.07
N THR A 107 -2.10 -4.13 12.44
CA THR A 107 -2.14 -2.72 12.86
C THR A 107 -1.37 -2.54 14.14
N VAL A 108 -1.62 -3.37 15.16
CA VAL A 108 -0.91 -3.33 16.44
C VAL A 108 0.60 -3.56 16.23
N LYS A 109 0.97 -4.56 15.41
CA LYS A 109 2.37 -4.83 15.07
C LYS A 109 3.05 -3.62 14.42
N ARG A 110 2.35 -2.90 13.53
CA ARG A 110 2.87 -1.67 12.89
C ARG A 110 3.06 -0.55 13.91
N THR A 111 2.11 -0.34 14.81
CA THR A 111 2.24 0.65 15.89
C THR A 111 3.44 0.33 16.78
N MET A 112 3.60 -0.93 17.20
CA MET A 112 4.74 -1.34 18.02
C MET A 112 6.07 -1.20 17.27
N ALA A 113 6.09 -1.45 15.95
CA ALA A 113 7.28 -1.27 15.12
C ALA A 113 7.68 0.21 14.98
N SER A 114 6.72 1.14 14.89
CA SER A 114 7.02 2.58 14.87
C SER A 114 7.65 3.03 16.19
N LEU A 115 7.10 2.59 17.33
CA LEU A 115 7.69 2.87 18.65
C LEU A 115 9.09 2.27 18.77
N SER A 116 9.28 1.03 18.34
CA SER A 116 10.63 0.42 18.32
C SER A 116 11.62 1.24 17.50
N SER A 117 11.18 1.86 16.41
CA SER A 117 12.03 2.73 15.59
C SER A 117 12.44 4.01 16.35
N LEU A 118 11.50 4.65 17.08
CA LEU A 118 11.81 5.83 17.90
C LEU A 118 12.78 5.47 19.05
N PHE A 119 12.47 4.41 19.80
CA PHE A 119 13.32 4.01 20.92
C PHE A 119 14.72 3.57 20.46
N ASN A 120 14.82 2.89 19.30
CA ASN A 120 16.10 2.56 18.73
C ASN A 120 16.91 3.81 18.37
N TYR A 121 16.26 4.81 17.75
CA TYR A 121 16.90 6.10 17.48
C TYR A 121 17.44 6.74 18.75
N LEU A 122 16.61 6.87 19.79
CA LEU A 122 16.96 7.53 21.05
C LEU A 122 18.07 6.81 21.85
N THR A 123 18.26 5.52 21.61
CA THR A 123 19.25 4.70 22.34
C THR A 123 20.50 4.35 21.53
N THR A 124 20.52 4.59 20.22
CA THR A 124 21.66 4.15 19.37
C THR A 124 22.09 5.15 18.32
N GLU A 125 21.25 6.13 17.97
CA GLU A 125 21.53 7.06 16.86
C GLU A 125 21.62 8.53 17.32
N THR A 126 21.34 8.83 18.59
CA THR A 126 21.49 10.15 19.21
C THR A 126 22.81 10.26 19.93
N GLU A 127 23.30 11.50 20.11
CA GLU A 127 24.54 11.78 20.81
C GLU A 127 24.39 13.03 21.68
N LYS A 128 24.72 12.91 22.97
CA LYS A 128 24.85 14.02 23.93
C LYS A 128 26.24 14.64 23.85
N GLU A 129 26.44 15.73 24.55
CA GLU A 129 27.77 16.41 24.64
C GLU A 129 28.89 15.49 25.16
N ASP A 130 28.53 14.48 25.96
CA ASP A 130 29.44 13.49 26.52
C ASP A 130 29.71 12.31 25.61
N GLY A 131 29.12 12.29 24.38
CA GLY A 131 29.25 11.23 23.39
C GLY A 131 28.33 10.03 23.62
N ASN A 132 27.51 10.03 24.67
CA ASN A 132 26.55 8.98 24.94
C ASN A 132 25.21 9.22 24.24
N SER A 133 24.45 8.15 23.99
CA SER A 133 23.06 8.25 23.52
C SER A 133 22.17 8.96 24.54
N TYR A 134 20.98 9.41 24.13
CA TYR A 134 20.05 10.08 25.04
C TYR A 134 19.70 9.22 26.26
N PHE A 135 19.56 7.92 26.09
CA PHE A 135 19.49 6.95 27.18
C PHE A 135 19.88 5.54 26.69
N ASP A 136 20.31 4.68 27.60
CA ASP A 136 20.92 3.37 27.24
C ASP A 136 19.89 2.25 27.14
N ARG A 137 18.76 2.38 27.85
CA ARG A 137 17.79 1.32 28.00
C ARG A 137 16.68 1.39 26.94
N ASN A 138 16.68 0.48 25.98
CA ASN A 138 15.57 0.31 25.05
C ASN A 138 14.52 -0.69 25.61
N VAL A 139 13.44 -0.14 26.18
CA VAL A 139 12.35 -0.95 26.77
C VAL A 139 11.63 -1.81 25.72
N MET A 140 11.58 -1.35 24.45
CA MET A 140 10.90 -2.07 23.37
C MET A 140 11.52 -3.44 23.07
N LEU A 141 12.81 -3.61 23.34
CA LEU A 141 13.50 -4.91 23.19
C LEU A 141 12.97 -5.99 24.16
N LYS A 142 12.37 -5.57 25.28
CA LYS A 142 11.79 -6.48 26.29
C LYS A 142 10.33 -6.85 26.00
N VAL A 143 9.68 -6.18 25.07
CA VAL A 143 8.27 -6.38 24.72
C VAL A 143 8.17 -7.34 23.55
N LYS A 144 7.54 -8.50 23.77
CA LYS A 144 7.34 -9.48 22.69
C LYS A 144 6.41 -8.94 21.61
N SER A 145 6.80 -9.11 20.36
CA SER A 145 5.93 -8.78 19.22
C SER A 145 4.67 -9.64 19.21
N VAL A 146 3.58 -9.09 18.68
CA VAL A 146 2.35 -9.87 18.47
C VAL A 146 2.63 -10.92 17.40
N LYS A 147 2.46 -12.20 17.74
CA LYS A 147 2.57 -13.31 16.78
C LYS A 147 1.24 -13.48 16.06
N ILE A 148 1.29 -13.57 14.74
CA ILE A 148 0.15 -13.92 13.91
C ILE A 148 0.28 -15.42 13.64
N ASN A 149 -0.63 -16.22 14.19
CA ASN A 149 -0.66 -17.67 14.00
C ASN A 149 -1.50 -18.04 12.75
N GLU A 150 -1.18 -17.44 11.62
CA GLU A 150 -1.81 -17.79 10.35
C GLU A 150 -0.79 -18.54 9.48
N THR A 151 -1.14 -19.73 9.05
CA THR A 151 -0.30 -20.52 8.15
C THR A 151 -0.30 -19.91 6.74
N PHE A 152 0.76 -20.16 5.98
CA PHE A 152 0.81 -19.74 4.57
C PHE A 152 -0.37 -20.30 3.77
N SER A 153 -0.75 -21.56 4.02
CA SER A 153 -1.89 -22.22 3.34
C SER A 153 -3.22 -21.55 3.64
N SER A 154 -3.51 -21.21 4.91
CA SER A 154 -4.73 -20.49 5.29
C SER A 154 -4.79 -19.11 4.62
N ARG A 155 -3.68 -18.38 4.63
CA ARG A 155 -3.57 -17.09 3.96
C ARG A 155 -3.68 -17.20 2.45
N ALA A 156 -3.11 -18.25 1.84
CA ALA A 156 -3.22 -18.53 0.41
C ALA A 156 -4.67 -18.80 0.01
N ALA A 157 -5.40 -19.62 0.76
CA ALA A 157 -6.81 -19.92 0.53
C ALA A 157 -7.67 -18.65 0.56
N ALA A 158 -7.55 -17.82 1.62
CA ALA A 158 -8.28 -16.55 1.74
C ALA A 158 -7.96 -15.52 0.64
N ILE A 159 -6.77 -15.62 0.03
CA ILE A 159 -6.39 -14.77 -1.09
C ILE A 159 -6.93 -15.34 -2.40
N LYS A 160 -6.86 -16.66 -2.62
CA LYS A 160 -7.28 -17.37 -3.84
C LYS A 160 -8.72 -17.01 -4.23
N GLU A 161 -9.64 -16.97 -3.27
CA GLU A 161 -11.05 -16.59 -3.48
C GLU A 161 -11.23 -15.17 -4.07
N LYS A 162 -10.27 -14.29 -3.84
CA LYS A 162 -10.28 -12.88 -4.29
C LYS A 162 -9.42 -12.64 -5.52
N LEU A 163 -8.93 -13.68 -6.17
CA LEU A 163 -8.15 -13.56 -7.41
C LEU A 163 -9.05 -13.87 -8.62
N PHE A 164 -8.72 -13.26 -9.74
CA PHE A 164 -9.36 -13.52 -11.03
C PHE A 164 -8.51 -14.48 -11.85
N LEU A 165 -8.56 -15.79 -11.49
CA LEU A 165 -7.77 -16.85 -12.10
C LEU A 165 -8.45 -17.43 -13.35
N GLY A 166 -7.75 -18.28 -14.11
CA GLY A 166 -8.26 -18.83 -15.37
C GLY A 166 -8.74 -17.72 -16.31
N ASP A 167 -9.96 -17.83 -16.80
CA ASP A 167 -10.57 -16.87 -17.71
C ASP A 167 -11.19 -15.66 -17.00
N GLU A 168 -11.27 -15.65 -15.67
CA GLU A 168 -11.90 -14.57 -14.91
C GLU A 168 -11.22 -13.21 -15.11
N SER A 169 -9.91 -13.16 -15.37
CA SER A 169 -9.22 -11.89 -15.62
C SER A 169 -9.67 -11.23 -16.93
N MET A 170 -9.89 -12.01 -18.00
CA MET A 170 -10.48 -11.52 -19.25
C MET A 170 -11.98 -11.29 -19.10
N GLY A 171 -12.69 -12.18 -18.41
CA GLY A 171 -14.09 -11.99 -18.04
C GLY A 171 -14.34 -10.68 -17.29
N TYR A 172 -13.42 -10.30 -16.38
CA TYR A 172 -13.50 -9.01 -15.67
C TYR A 172 -13.35 -7.80 -16.61
N LEU A 173 -12.42 -7.84 -17.57
CA LEU A 173 -12.27 -6.77 -18.56
C LEU A 173 -13.50 -6.70 -19.47
N ASN A 174 -14.00 -7.82 -19.94
CA ASN A 174 -15.22 -7.91 -20.75
C ASN A 174 -16.44 -7.40 -19.98
N PHE A 175 -16.55 -7.75 -18.68
CA PHE A 175 -17.60 -7.21 -17.82
C PHE A 175 -17.56 -5.70 -17.72
N ILE A 176 -16.37 -5.09 -17.54
CA ILE A 176 -16.23 -3.63 -17.51
C ILE A 176 -16.76 -3.04 -18.82
N GLU A 177 -16.44 -3.62 -19.96
CA GLU A 177 -16.77 -3.10 -21.28
C GLU A 177 -18.24 -3.29 -21.67
N TYR A 178 -18.79 -4.49 -21.47
CA TYR A 178 -20.07 -4.88 -22.04
C TYR A 178 -21.22 -5.00 -21.04
N ASP A 179 -20.96 -5.41 -19.81
CA ASP A 179 -22.01 -5.72 -18.83
C ASP A 179 -22.17 -4.64 -17.77
N TYR A 180 -21.09 -4.04 -17.33
CA TYR A 180 -21.17 -2.96 -16.35
C TYR A 180 -22.10 -1.80 -16.77
N PRO A 181 -22.09 -1.30 -18.03
CA PRO A 181 -22.99 -0.23 -18.46
C PRO A 181 -24.48 -0.61 -18.36
N LYS A 182 -24.83 -1.89 -18.43
CA LYS A 182 -26.20 -2.38 -18.24
C LYS A 182 -26.67 -2.31 -16.79
N SER A 183 -25.71 -2.26 -15.85
CA SER A 183 -25.94 -2.29 -14.40
C SER A 183 -25.95 -0.92 -13.71
N ILE A 184 -25.82 0.17 -14.46
CA ILE A 184 -25.75 1.54 -13.95
C ILE A 184 -26.90 2.39 -14.43
N SER A 185 -27.18 3.49 -13.70
CA SER A 185 -28.24 4.43 -14.08
C SER A 185 -27.87 5.25 -15.32
N LEU A 186 -28.90 5.76 -16.02
CA LEU A 186 -28.72 6.66 -17.18
C LEU A 186 -27.89 7.91 -16.83
N LYS A 187 -27.98 8.40 -15.58
CA LYS A 187 -27.16 9.52 -15.08
C LYS A 187 -25.67 9.19 -14.97
N GLN A 188 -25.32 7.93 -14.73
CA GLN A 188 -23.93 7.47 -14.59
C GLN A 188 -23.30 7.12 -15.94
N LEU A 189 -24.11 6.79 -16.94
CA LEU A 189 -23.63 6.32 -18.25
C LEU A 189 -22.69 7.29 -18.97
N PRO A 190 -22.94 8.63 -19.02
CA PRO A 190 -22.00 9.56 -19.65
C PRO A 190 -20.61 9.59 -18.97
N TYR A 191 -20.56 9.50 -17.65
CA TYR A 191 -19.31 9.47 -16.89
C TYR A 191 -18.55 8.18 -17.13
N TYR A 192 -19.25 7.04 -17.20
CA TYR A 192 -18.69 5.77 -17.57
C TYR A 192 -18.09 5.81 -18.98
N LYS A 193 -18.86 6.22 -20.00
CA LYS A 193 -18.39 6.33 -21.39
C LYS A 193 -17.18 7.23 -21.51
N LYS A 194 -17.11 8.34 -20.74
CA LYS A 194 -15.96 9.24 -20.73
C LYS A 194 -14.68 8.59 -20.22
N SER A 195 -14.77 7.64 -19.28
CA SER A 195 -13.62 7.04 -18.63
C SER A 195 -13.31 5.61 -19.08
N LEU A 196 -14.13 5.01 -19.93
CA LEU A 196 -14.11 3.58 -20.25
C LEU A 196 -12.74 3.09 -20.69
N GLU A 197 -12.17 3.66 -21.76
CA GLU A 197 -10.91 3.18 -22.34
C GLU A 197 -9.74 3.38 -21.36
N ARG A 198 -9.75 4.47 -20.59
CA ARG A 198 -8.76 4.69 -19.54
C ARG A 198 -8.88 3.62 -18.44
N ASP A 199 -10.10 3.37 -17.98
CA ASP A 199 -10.36 2.44 -16.87
C ASP A 199 -10.02 1.01 -17.31
N LEU A 200 -10.35 0.62 -18.54
CA LEU A 200 -9.93 -0.65 -19.13
C LEU A 200 -8.41 -0.74 -19.25
N ALA A 201 -7.75 0.28 -19.80
CA ALA A 201 -6.30 0.29 -19.96
C ALA A 201 -5.55 0.16 -18.63
N ILE A 202 -6.03 0.83 -17.56
CA ILE A 202 -5.43 0.72 -16.22
C ILE A 202 -5.59 -0.70 -15.65
N ASN A 203 -6.80 -1.27 -15.72
CA ASN A 203 -7.05 -2.63 -15.23
C ASN A 203 -6.24 -3.66 -16.01
N ALA A 204 -6.24 -3.57 -17.35
CA ALA A 204 -5.47 -4.46 -18.21
C ALA A 204 -3.96 -4.31 -17.97
N LEU A 205 -3.44 -3.09 -17.80
CA LEU A 205 -2.04 -2.86 -17.49
C LEU A 205 -1.64 -3.52 -16.16
N ILE A 206 -2.43 -3.34 -15.10
CA ILE A 206 -2.11 -3.95 -13.79
C ILE A 206 -2.19 -5.49 -13.89
N LEU A 207 -3.18 -6.05 -14.59
CA LEU A 207 -3.30 -7.49 -14.85
C LEU A 207 -2.19 -8.04 -15.77
N GLY A 208 -1.66 -7.21 -16.67
CA GLY A 208 -0.64 -7.62 -17.65
C GLY A 208 0.80 -7.34 -17.24
N THR A 209 1.03 -6.49 -16.20
CA THR A 209 2.38 -6.13 -15.73
C THR A 209 2.62 -6.47 -14.27
N GLY A 210 1.57 -6.52 -13.45
CA GLY A 210 1.66 -6.61 -12.00
C GLY A 210 2.19 -5.35 -11.32
N LEU A 211 2.10 -4.19 -11.92
CA LEU A 211 2.53 -2.93 -11.33
C LEU A 211 1.76 -2.61 -10.04
N ARG A 212 2.44 -1.95 -9.09
CA ARG A 212 1.76 -1.37 -7.94
C ARG A 212 0.91 -0.19 -8.40
N VAL A 213 -0.18 0.11 -7.68
CA VAL A 213 -1.08 1.22 -8.03
C VAL A 213 -0.33 2.56 -8.14
N SER A 214 0.65 2.79 -7.27
CA SER A 214 1.47 4.01 -7.33
C SER A 214 2.41 4.03 -8.55
N GLU A 215 2.94 2.88 -8.96
CA GLU A 215 3.74 2.75 -10.17
C GLU A 215 2.86 3.05 -11.39
N ALA A 216 1.70 2.41 -11.51
CA ALA A 216 0.75 2.63 -12.61
C ALA A 216 0.28 4.10 -12.70
N ALA A 217 -0.05 4.74 -11.58
CA ALA A 217 -0.48 6.15 -11.55
C ALA A 217 0.62 7.13 -11.99
N ASN A 218 1.90 6.77 -11.78
CA ASN A 218 3.04 7.64 -12.04
C ASN A 218 3.66 7.49 -13.44
N ILE A 219 3.19 6.56 -14.27
CA ILE A 219 3.70 6.37 -15.64
C ILE A 219 3.49 7.65 -16.46
N ASN A 220 4.51 8.02 -17.22
CA ASN A 220 4.43 9.05 -18.27
C ASN A 220 4.26 8.37 -19.64
N ILE A 221 3.83 9.13 -20.64
CA ILE A 221 3.70 8.61 -22.01
C ILE A 221 5.06 8.08 -22.51
N ASN A 222 6.14 8.82 -22.25
CA ASN A 222 7.48 8.46 -22.70
C ASN A 222 8.09 7.27 -21.95
N ASP A 223 7.45 6.78 -20.88
CA ASP A 223 7.89 5.57 -20.16
C ASP A 223 7.42 4.29 -20.87
N LEU A 224 6.47 4.40 -21.83
CA LEU A 224 6.02 3.27 -22.65
C LEU A 224 6.94 3.08 -23.85
N ASN A 225 7.33 1.83 -24.09
CA ASN A 225 7.95 1.40 -25.33
C ASN A 225 7.02 0.40 -26.03
N LEU A 226 6.27 0.91 -27.01
CA LEU A 226 5.30 0.10 -27.75
C LEU A 226 5.97 -0.94 -28.66
N ALA A 227 7.19 -0.69 -29.13
CA ALA A 227 7.92 -1.62 -29.99
C ALA A 227 8.40 -2.88 -29.22
N THR A 228 8.72 -2.75 -27.94
CA THR A 228 9.20 -3.85 -27.11
C THR A 228 8.16 -4.34 -26.09
N ASN A 229 6.96 -3.75 -26.09
CA ASN A 229 5.90 -4.03 -25.10
C ASN A 229 6.42 -3.92 -23.67
N THR A 230 7.14 -2.82 -23.35
CA THR A 230 7.68 -2.60 -22.00
C THR A 230 7.29 -1.23 -21.46
N VAL A 231 7.30 -1.13 -20.15
CA VAL A 231 7.09 0.14 -19.43
C VAL A 231 8.20 0.36 -18.41
N SER A 232 8.80 1.54 -18.45
CA SER A 232 9.79 1.99 -17.46
C SER A 232 9.08 2.51 -16.21
N VAL A 233 9.48 2.05 -15.03
CA VAL A 233 8.88 2.45 -13.75
C VAL A 233 9.95 2.74 -12.70
N ILE A 234 9.58 3.53 -11.71
CA ILE A 234 10.40 3.76 -10.52
C ILE A 234 9.83 2.89 -9.39
N ARG A 235 10.58 1.87 -8.99
CA ARG A 235 10.24 0.97 -7.91
C ARG A 235 10.41 1.64 -6.53
N LYS A 236 9.93 0.99 -5.48
CA LYS A 236 10.16 1.41 -4.09
C LYS A 236 11.68 1.54 -3.85
N GLY A 237 12.10 2.66 -3.23
CA GLY A 237 13.53 2.98 -3.04
C GLY A 237 14.18 3.71 -4.22
N GLY A 238 13.42 4.17 -5.22
CA GLY A 238 13.93 4.99 -6.34
C GLY A 238 14.60 4.20 -7.47
N LYS A 239 14.64 2.87 -7.41
CA LYS A 239 15.26 2.02 -8.44
C LYS A 239 14.43 2.08 -9.74
N LYS A 240 15.07 2.44 -10.85
CA LYS A 240 14.48 2.33 -12.19
C LYS A 240 14.43 0.87 -12.62
N ASP A 241 13.33 0.48 -13.25
CA ASP A 241 13.10 -0.88 -13.74
C ASP A 241 12.30 -0.84 -15.03
N SER A 242 12.47 -1.86 -15.89
CA SER A 242 11.70 -2.04 -17.11
C SER A 242 10.84 -3.30 -16.98
N VAL A 243 9.54 -3.17 -17.17
CA VAL A 243 8.56 -4.23 -16.92
C VAL A 243 7.91 -4.63 -18.23
N ILE A 244 7.84 -5.92 -18.51
CA ILE A 244 7.19 -6.46 -19.70
C ILE A 244 5.67 -6.35 -19.54
N ILE A 245 5.00 -5.90 -20.58
CA ILE A 245 3.54 -5.78 -20.68
C ILE A 245 3.03 -7.00 -21.45
N ALA A 246 2.10 -7.75 -20.86
CA ALA A 246 1.46 -8.86 -21.55
C ALA A 246 0.70 -8.38 -22.80
N PRO A 247 0.76 -9.12 -23.94
CA PRO A 247 0.21 -8.67 -25.23
C PRO A 247 -1.27 -8.24 -25.16
N PHE A 248 -2.11 -8.93 -24.39
CA PHE A 248 -3.52 -8.56 -24.26
C PHE A 248 -3.71 -7.15 -23.68
N ALA A 249 -2.83 -6.69 -22.79
CA ALA A 249 -2.95 -5.37 -22.16
C ALA A 249 -2.57 -4.24 -23.15
N MET A 250 -1.74 -4.53 -24.16
CA MET A 250 -1.37 -3.57 -25.19
C MET A 250 -2.59 -3.09 -25.97
N VAL A 251 -3.53 -3.99 -26.30
CA VAL A 251 -4.77 -3.66 -27.03
C VAL A 251 -5.56 -2.57 -26.30
N TYR A 252 -5.73 -2.70 -25.01
CA TYR A 252 -6.45 -1.70 -24.20
C TYR A 252 -5.66 -0.40 -24.03
N LEU A 253 -4.32 -0.47 -23.98
CA LEU A 253 -3.47 0.72 -23.94
C LEU A 253 -3.57 1.50 -25.25
N ASP A 254 -3.49 0.83 -26.40
CA ASP A 254 -3.60 1.46 -27.72
C ASP A 254 -4.97 2.13 -27.90
N ASN A 255 -6.05 1.44 -27.52
CA ASN A 255 -7.40 2.02 -27.52
C ASN A 255 -7.49 3.29 -26.69
N TYR A 256 -6.88 3.30 -25.49
CA TYR A 256 -6.85 4.49 -24.65
C TYR A 256 -6.00 5.61 -25.26
N LEU A 257 -4.81 5.32 -25.79
CA LEU A 257 -3.91 6.29 -26.39
C LEU A 257 -4.57 7.00 -27.59
N THR A 258 -5.33 6.26 -28.40
CA THR A 258 -6.08 6.79 -29.55
C THR A 258 -7.06 7.89 -29.13
N VAL A 259 -7.78 7.71 -28.02
CA VAL A 259 -8.81 8.65 -27.56
C VAL A 259 -8.30 9.68 -26.54
N ARG A 260 -7.12 9.47 -25.96
CA ARG A 260 -6.60 10.23 -24.82
C ARG A 260 -6.55 11.75 -25.09
N THR A 261 -5.94 12.15 -26.17
CA THR A 261 -5.73 13.58 -26.50
C THR A 261 -7.06 14.28 -26.77
N GLN A 262 -7.92 13.69 -27.58
CA GLN A 262 -9.23 14.26 -27.89
C GLN A 262 -10.14 14.34 -26.65
N ARG A 263 -10.13 13.31 -25.82
CA ARG A 263 -11.06 13.18 -24.67
C ARG A 263 -10.67 14.02 -23.48
N TYR A 264 -9.39 14.17 -23.20
CA TYR A 264 -8.89 14.87 -22.01
C TYR A 264 -8.32 16.26 -22.32
N ALA A 265 -8.00 16.56 -23.60
CA ALA A 265 -7.38 17.82 -24.03
C ALA A 265 -6.26 18.27 -23.07
N PRO A 266 -5.21 17.45 -22.84
CA PRO A 266 -4.14 17.80 -21.93
C PRO A 266 -3.32 18.99 -22.45
N GLU A 267 -2.75 19.76 -21.52
CA GLU A 267 -1.76 20.77 -21.86
C GLU A 267 -0.51 20.12 -22.51
N LYS A 268 0.22 20.88 -23.31
CA LYS A 268 1.39 20.36 -24.07
C LYS A 268 2.48 19.76 -23.18
N ASN A 269 2.60 20.25 -21.94
CA ASN A 269 3.58 19.79 -20.93
C ASN A 269 3.07 18.63 -20.05
N GLU A 270 1.81 18.20 -20.18
CA GLU A 270 1.28 17.10 -19.39
C GLU A 270 1.82 15.75 -19.86
N LYS A 271 2.72 15.19 -19.07
CA LYS A 271 3.45 13.96 -19.37
C LYS A 271 2.74 12.69 -18.90
N ALA A 272 1.74 12.80 -17.99
CA ALA A 272 1.10 11.63 -17.42
C ALA A 272 0.44 10.74 -18.46
N LEU A 273 0.66 9.43 -18.37
CA LEU A 273 -0.04 8.48 -19.24
C LEU A 273 -1.55 8.52 -18.96
N PHE A 274 -1.95 8.26 -17.72
CA PHE A 274 -3.35 8.20 -17.34
C PHE A 274 -3.84 9.53 -16.79
N LEU A 275 -4.92 10.02 -17.36
CA LEU A 275 -5.50 11.33 -17.05
C LEU A 275 -6.88 11.22 -16.41
N THR A 276 -7.18 12.18 -15.58
CA THR A 276 -8.53 12.47 -15.09
C THR A 276 -8.85 13.95 -15.34
N THR A 277 -10.14 14.30 -15.34
CA THR A 277 -10.57 15.70 -15.47
C THR A 277 -10.99 16.22 -14.10
N TYR A 278 -10.35 17.29 -13.64
CA TYR A 278 -10.74 18.02 -12.44
C TYR A 278 -10.92 19.50 -12.77
N LYS A 279 -12.08 20.08 -12.43
CA LYS A 279 -12.43 21.48 -12.79
C LYS A 279 -12.15 21.83 -14.27
N LYS A 280 -12.53 20.92 -15.18
CA LYS A 280 -12.32 21.01 -16.64
C LYS A 280 -10.84 20.91 -17.09
N THR A 281 -9.87 20.72 -16.20
CA THR A 281 -8.47 20.57 -16.54
C THR A 281 -8.06 19.09 -16.48
N ALA A 282 -7.29 18.64 -17.48
CA ALA A 282 -6.68 17.31 -17.45
C ALA A 282 -5.55 17.26 -16.42
N LYS A 283 -5.54 16.23 -15.59
CA LYS A 283 -4.50 15.99 -14.58
C LYS A 283 -4.18 14.51 -14.49
N ARG A 284 -2.97 14.20 -14.04
CA ARG A 284 -2.57 12.82 -13.68
C ARG A 284 -3.61 12.19 -12.74
N ILE A 285 -3.97 10.95 -13.03
CA ILE A 285 -4.87 10.19 -12.17
C ILE A 285 -4.21 9.89 -10.81
N GLU A 286 -4.97 10.02 -9.73
CA GLU A 286 -4.51 9.71 -8.38
C GLU A 286 -4.70 8.22 -8.05
N THR A 287 -3.84 7.69 -7.18
CA THR A 287 -3.92 6.30 -6.71
C THR A 287 -5.28 5.95 -6.13
N ASP A 288 -5.84 6.84 -5.31
CA ASP A 288 -7.17 6.65 -4.70
C ASP A 288 -8.29 6.54 -5.75
N THR A 289 -8.15 7.26 -6.87
CA THR A 289 -9.10 7.17 -7.99
C THR A 289 -9.01 5.80 -8.65
N ILE A 290 -7.80 5.25 -8.84
CA ILE A 290 -7.60 3.91 -9.38
C ILE A 290 -8.15 2.86 -8.40
N GLU A 291 -7.88 2.98 -7.11
CA GLU A 291 -8.39 2.05 -6.09
C GLU A 291 -9.92 2.03 -6.05
N LYS A 292 -10.57 3.20 -6.05
CA LYS A 292 -12.01 3.34 -6.10
C LYS A 292 -12.60 2.78 -7.40
N MET A 293 -11.93 3.00 -8.52
CA MET A 293 -12.32 2.51 -9.82
C MET A 293 -12.27 0.97 -9.87
N VAL A 294 -11.17 0.35 -9.43
CA VAL A 294 -11.04 -1.11 -9.35
C VAL A 294 -12.09 -1.70 -8.40
N ALA A 295 -12.27 -1.09 -7.21
CA ALA A 295 -13.28 -1.55 -6.26
C ALA A 295 -14.70 -1.46 -6.84
N LYS A 296 -15.02 -0.38 -7.54
CA LYS A 296 -16.32 -0.15 -8.19
C LYS A 296 -16.68 -1.28 -9.18
N TYR A 297 -15.77 -1.62 -10.08
CA TYR A 297 -16.02 -2.64 -11.09
C TYR A 297 -16.00 -4.05 -10.51
N SER A 298 -15.01 -4.35 -9.66
CA SER A 298 -14.83 -5.69 -9.11
C SER A 298 -15.96 -6.11 -8.18
N THR A 299 -16.52 -5.19 -7.40
CA THR A 299 -17.68 -5.47 -6.53
C THR A 299 -18.90 -5.92 -7.33
N LYS A 300 -19.10 -5.33 -8.52
CA LYS A 300 -20.23 -5.73 -9.39
C LYS A 300 -19.94 -6.97 -10.23
N PHE A 301 -18.68 -7.27 -10.50
CA PHE A 301 -18.28 -8.45 -11.25
C PHE A 301 -18.38 -9.73 -10.40
N LYS A 302 -17.71 -9.77 -9.26
CA LYS A 302 -17.66 -10.98 -8.41
C LYS A 302 -17.51 -10.61 -6.93
N THR A 303 -16.43 -9.93 -6.59
CA THR A 303 -16.08 -9.53 -5.22
C THR A 303 -15.19 -8.30 -5.24
N ARG A 304 -15.31 -7.48 -4.18
CA ARG A 304 -14.48 -6.30 -4.05
C ARG A 304 -13.01 -6.66 -3.95
N VAL A 305 -12.22 -6.21 -4.91
CA VAL A 305 -10.76 -6.35 -4.90
C VAL A 305 -10.05 -5.00 -4.98
N THR A 306 -8.77 -5.01 -4.68
CA THR A 306 -7.88 -3.85 -4.81
C THR A 306 -6.92 -4.04 -5.98
N PRO A 307 -6.26 -2.99 -6.49
CA PRO A 307 -5.20 -3.14 -7.50
C PRO A 307 -4.10 -4.14 -7.09
N HIS A 308 -3.84 -4.25 -5.78
CA HIS A 308 -2.89 -5.23 -5.26
C HIS A 308 -3.36 -6.68 -5.50
N LYS A 309 -4.68 -6.95 -5.46
CA LYS A 309 -5.23 -8.27 -5.79
C LYS A 309 -5.14 -8.57 -7.29
N LEU A 310 -5.31 -7.58 -8.17
CA LEU A 310 -5.06 -7.75 -9.61
C LEU A 310 -3.58 -8.09 -9.88
N ARG A 311 -2.66 -7.45 -9.16
CA ARG A 311 -1.24 -7.81 -9.21
C ARG A 311 -0.99 -9.24 -8.70
N HIS A 312 -1.64 -9.67 -7.63
CA HIS A 312 -1.58 -11.06 -7.17
C HIS A 312 -2.14 -12.04 -8.20
N THR A 313 -3.19 -11.66 -8.92
CA THR A 313 -3.74 -12.46 -10.02
C THR A 313 -2.68 -12.74 -11.09
N LEU A 314 -1.98 -11.69 -11.57
CA LEU A 314 -0.88 -11.89 -12.54
C LEU A 314 0.22 -12.79 -11.95
N ALA A 315 0.66 -12.50 -10.73
CA ALA A 315 1.75 -13.25 -10.10
C ALA A 315 1.42 -14.75 -10.01
N THR A 316 0.19 -15.06 -9.61
CA THR A 316 -0.31 -16.44 -9.54
C THR A 316 -0.36 -17.09 -10.92
N LYS A 317 -0.94 -16.42 -11.94
CA LYS A 317 -0.99 -16.91 -13.33
C LYS A 317 0.42 -17.10 -13.90
N LEU A 318 1.34 -16.16 -13.67
CA LEU A 318 2.71 -16.28 -14.16
C LEU A 318 3.44 -17.46 -13.49
N TYR A 319 3.23 -17.68 -12.19
CA TYR A 319 3.77 -18.85 -11.50
C TYR A 319 3.14 -20.16 -12.00
N GLN A 320 1.82 -20.18 -12.28
CA GLN A 320 1.16 -21.37 -12.87
C GLN A 320 1.84 -21.83 -14.16
N VAL A 321 2.16 -20.88 -15.04
CA VAL A 321 2.76 -21.17 -16.35
C VAL A 321 4.24 -21.52 -16.24
N THR A 322 4.98 -20.77 -15.42
CA THR A 322 6.46 -20.88 -15.40
C THR A 322 7.00 -21.83 -14.34
N LYS A 323 6.24 -22.07 -13.28
CA LYS A 323 6.68 -22.76 -12.05
C LYS A 323 7.99 -22.19 -11.47
N ASN A 324 8.31 -20.94 -11.82
CA ASN A 324 9.58 -20.28 -11.49
C ASN A 324 9.34 -19.00 -10.66
N GLN A 325 9.72 -19.05 -9.38
CA GLN A 325 9.61 -17.92 -8.46
C GLN A 325 10.47 -16.71 -8.87
N MET A 326 11.64 -16.95 -9.46
CA MET A 326 12.53 -15.89 -9.88
C MET A 326 11.91 -15.06 -11.00
N THR A 327 11.27 -15.72 -11.98
CA THR A 327 10.52 -15.04 -13.06
C THR A 327 9.43 -14.14 -12.49
N VAL A 328 8.65 -14.65 -11.54
CA VAL A 328 7.61 -13.86 -10.86
C VAL A 328 8.21 -12.70 -10.07
N SER A 329 9.27 -12.96 -9.31
CA SER A 329 9.97 -11.94 -8.50
C SER A 329 10.51 -10.80 -9.38
N ASN A 330 11.16 -11.14 -10.50
CA ASN A 330 11.70 -10.18 -11.45
C ASN A 330 10.60 -9.33 -12.08
N GLN A 331 9.54 -9.95 -12.61
CA GLN A 331 8.40 -9.22 -13.19
C GLN A 331 7.77 -8.26 -12.19
N LEU A 332 7.62 -8.68 -10.94
CA LEU A 332 7.02 -7.86 -9.89
C LEU A 332 8.01 -6.85 -9.27
N GLY A 333 9.31 -6.97 -9.49
CA GLY A 333 10.33 -6.17 -8.81
C GLY A 333 10.28 -6.36 -7.28
N GLN A 334 10.28 -7.62 -6.83
CA GLN A 334 10.32 -7.98 -5.42
C GLN A 334 11.74 -8.40 -5.05
N SER A 335 12.28 -7.84 -3.97
CA SER A 335 13.62 -8.16 -3.48
C SER A 335 13.68 -9.44 -2.62
N SER A 336 12.52 -9.94 -2.16
CA SER A 336 12.43 -11.10 -1.29
C SER A 336 11.60 -12.22 -1.93
N LEU A 337 12.16 -13.41 -2.01
CA LEU A 337 11.48 -14.62 -2.46
C LEU A 337 10.37 -15.06 -1.47
N SER A 338 10.45 -14.67 -0.21
CA SER A 338 9.38 -14.98 0.76
C SER A 338 8.02 -14.38 0.39
N ALA A 339 8.02 -13.25 -0.33
CA ALA A 339 6.78 -12.65 -0.83
C ALA A 339 6.17 -13.44 -1.99
N THR A 340 7.01 -14.18 -2.76
CA THR A 340 6.57 -15.04 -3.86
C THR A 340 6.20 -16.45 -3.41
N ALA A 341 6.66 -16.90 -2.24
CA ALA A 341 6.30 -18.19 -1.67
C ALA A 341 4.77 -18.36 -1.51
N LEU A 342 4.06 -17.25 -1.28
CA LEU A 342 2.60 -17.26 -1.20
C LEU A 342 1.93 -17.80 -2.48
N TYR A 343 2.51 -17.54 -3.65
CA TYR A 343 1.93 -17.97 -4.94
C TYR A 343 2.09 -19.47 -5.16
N ILE A 344 3.10 -20.10 -4.56
CA ILE A 344 3.24 -21.57 -4.56
C ILE A 344 2.04 -22.17 -3.85
N HIS A 345 1.76 -21.73 -2.63
CA HIS A 345 0.65 -22.26 -1.83
C HIS A 345 -0.74 -21.98 -2.41
N ILE A 346 -0.88 -20.96 -3.27
CA ILE A 346 -2.15 -20.71 -3.98
C ILE A 346 -2.42 -21.76 -5.07
N ILE A 347 -1.32 -22.29 -5.66
CA ILE A 347 -1.38 -23.18 -6.83
C ILE A 347 -1.12 -24.63 -6.45
N ASP A 348 -0.67 -24.90 -5.23
CA ASP A 348 -0.20 -26.22 -4.81
C ASP A 348 -1.36 -27.22 -4.76
N ASP A 349 -1.86 -27.53 -5.97
CA ASP A 349 -2.76 -28.66 -6.21
C ASP A 349 -1.98 -29.99 -6.11
N GLU A 350 -0.62 -29.98 -6.20
CA GLU A 350 0.22 -31.18 -6.08
C GLU A 350 0.01 -31.91 -4.76
N GLN A 351 -0.13 -31.17 -3.65
CA GLN A 351 -0.44 -31.79 -2.35
C GLN A 351 -1.84 -32.40 -2.35
N ARG A 352 -2.82 -31.72 -2.97
CA ARG A 352 -4.18 -32.25 -3.11
C ARG A 352 -4.23 -33.47 -4.04
N ASP A 353 -3.54 -33.39 -5.17
CA ASP A 353 -3.45 -34.49 -6.13
C ASP A 353 -2.72 -35.69 -5.54
N SER A 354 -1.65 -35.44 -4.76
CA SER A 354 -0.94 -36.47 -4.01
C SER A 354 -1.86 -37.11 -2.96
N MET A 355 -2.64 -36.31 -2.22
CA MET A 355 -3.61 -36.86 -1.25
C MET A 355 -4.73 -37.61 -1.94
N ASN A 356 -5.22 -37.17 -3.09
CA ASN A 356 -6.24 -37.88 -3.87
C ASN A 356 -5.72 -39.20 -4.50
N SER A 357 -4.39 -39.34 -4.58
CA SER A 357 -3.76 -40.60 -5.10
C SER A 357 -3.41 -41.60 -3.98
N ILE A 358 -3.71 -41.28 -2.72
CA ILE A 358 -3.59 -42.22 -1.60
C ILE A 358 -4.93 -42.97 -1.49
N GLU A 359 -4.97 -44.20 -1.93
CA GLU A 359 -6.08 -45.13 -1.73
C GLU A 359 -5.92 -45.93 -0.43
#